data_3fb84e342269917ff7301d559e875d46
#
_entry.id   3fb84e342269917ff7301d559e875d46
#
_cell.length_a   1.000
_cell.length_b   1.000
_cell.length_c   1.000
_cell.angle_alpha   90.00
_cell.angle_beta   90.00
_cell.angle_gamma   90.00
#
_symmetry.space_group_name_H-M   'P 1'
#
loop_
_entity.id
_entity.type
_entity.pdbx_description
1 polymer ?
#
loop_
_entity_poly.entity_id
_entity_poly.type
_entity_poly.pdbx_seq_one_letter_code
_entity_poly.pdbx_strand_id
1 'polypeptide(L)'
;LAELFCGPGGLGLGAISASAENDKVVYNVKSVWANDIDPGACKTYARNVHPGNPEAVVCAPIQDIDLSDIPTFDVLAFGFPCNDFSIVGEQKGFDGKYGPLYSYGVRALDLHNPKIFIAENVGGLQSANNGLAFIKILKDLEAASKGYTLTVNLYKFEEYGVPQQRHRIVIVGIRKDLGLKFKVPAPL
;
A
#
# COMPACT_ATOMS: atom_id res chain seq x y z
N LEU A 1 10.34 -2.12 -4.88
CA LEU A 1 9.17 -1.59 -4.18
C LEU A 1 9.09 -0.09 -4.40
N ALA A 2 7.94 0.42 -4.81
CA ALA A 2 7.54 1.81 -4.65
C ALA A 2 6.45 1.91 -3.58
N GLU A 3 6.40 3.03 -2.83
CA GLU A 3 5.43 3.17 -1.73
C GLU A 3 4.77 4.56 -1.74
N LEU A 4 3.43 4.60 -1.83
CA LEU A 4 2.64 5.82 -1.68
C LEU A 4 2.13 5.92 -0.24
N PHE A 5 2.03 7.14 0.30
CA PHE A 5 1.57 7.38 1.68
C PHE A 5 2.42 6.60 2.69
N CYS A 6 3.73 6.62 2.50
CA CYS A 6 4.65 5.71 3.14
C CYS A 6 4.77 5.89 4.67
N GLY A 7 4.30 7.01 5.22
CA GLY A 7 4.47 7.32 6.63
C GLY A 7 5.93 7.23 7.07
N PRO A 8 6.20 6.84 8.32
CA PRO A 8 7.57 6.67 8.82
C PRO A 8 8.28 5.40 8.30
N GLY A 9 7.63 4.59 7.45
CA GLY A 9 8.25 3.46 6.75
C GLY A 9 7.96 2.07 7.30
N GLY A 10 6.83 1.85 7.97
CA GLY A 10 6.50 0.53 8.52
C GLY A 10 6.45 -0.59 7.48
N LEU A 11 5.75 -0.36 6.36
CA LEU A 11 5.68 -1.32 5.25
C LEU A 11 7.03 -1.44 4.54
N GLY A 12 7.64 -0.31 4.18
CA GLY A 12 8.94 -0.28 3.49
C GLY A 12 10.04 -1.00 4.27
N LEU A 13 10.19 -0.72 5.57
CA LEU A 13 11.17 -1.37 6.44
C LEU A 13 10.90 -2.89 6.54
N GLY A 14 9.64 -3.28 6.74
CA GLY A 14 9.26 -4.70 6.74
C GLY A 14 9.60 -5.39 5.43
N ALA A 15 9.34 -4.73 4.30
CA ALA A 15 9.62 -5.27 2.97
C ALA A 15 11.12 -5.46 2.71
N ILE A 16 11.97 -4.44 3.00
CA ILE A 16 13.42 -4.54 2.78
C ILE A 16 14.13 -5.48 3.77
N SER A 17 13.49 -5.76 4.91
CA SER A 17 13.99 -6.73 5.90
C SER A 17 13.62 -8.17 5.54
N ALA A 18 12.70 -8.37 4.60
CA ALA A 18 12.27 -9.69 4.17
C ALA A 18 13.25 -10.29 3.15
N SER A 19 13.52 -11.58 3.29
CA SER A 19 14.25 -12.37 2.31
C SER A 19 13.59 -13.73 2.14
N ALA A 20 13.71 -14.30 0.96
CA ALA A 20 13.28 -15.65 0.65
C ALA A 20 14.38 -16.36 -0.14
N GLU A 21 14.54 -17.66 0.08
CA GLU A 21 15.50 -18.49 -0.65
C GLU A 21 14.75 -19.61 -1.38
N ASN A 22 15.09 -19.80 -2.64
CA ASN A 22 14.63 -20.93 -3.46
C ASN A 22 15.75 -21.36 -4.39
N ASP A 23 16.06 -22.66 -4.41
CA ASP A 23 17.07 -23.26 -5.30
C ASP A 23 18.44 -22.53 -5.25
N LYS A 24 18.90 -22.13 -4.05
CA LYS A 24 20.14 -21.37 -3.82
C LYS A 24 20.11 -19.92 -4.33
N VAL A 25 18.95 -19.43 -4.77
CA VAL A 25 18.73 -18.02 -5.13
C VAL A 25 18.07 -17.30 -3.97
N VAL A 26 18.72 -16.23 -3.49
CA VAL A 26 18.17 -15.38 -2.44
C VAL A 26 17.43 -14.20 -3.09
N TYR A 27 16.17 -14.04 -2.73
CA TYR A 27 15.31 -12.96 -3.16
C TYR A 27 15.19 -11.91 -2.07
N ASN A 28 15.49 -10.66 -2.40
CA ASN A 28 15.36 -9.52 -1.49
C ASN A 28 14.50 -8.45 -2.12
N VAL A 29 13.81 -7.67 -1.29
CA VAL A 29 13.06 -6.50 -1.73
C VAL A 29 13.96 -5.26 -1.61
N LYS A 30 14.03 -4.46 -2.67
CA LYS A 30 14.69 -3.15 -2.67
C LYS A 30 13.63 -2.07 -2.83
N SER A 31 13.60 -1.10 -1.94
CA SER A 31 12.80 0.12 -2.13
C SER A 31 13.51 1.03 -3.12
N VAL A 32 12.77 1.57 -4.09
CA VAL A 32 13.30 2.47 -5.14
C VAL A 32 12.72 3.87 -5.06
N TRP A 33 11.53 4.03 -4.44
CA TRP A 33 10.86 5.30 -4.34
C TRP A 33 9.78 5.27 -3.26
N ALA A 34 9.55 6.40 -2.61
CA ALA A 34 8.47 6.55 -1.64
C ALA A 34 7.93 7.98 -1.61
N ASN A 35 6.68 8.17 -1.18
CA ASN A 35 6.06 9.47 -1.01
C ASN A 35 5.22 9.55 0.25
N ASP A 36 5.31 10.69 0.91
CA ASP A 36 4.37 11.12 1.95
C ASP A 36 4.27 12.65 1.95
N ILE A 37 3.22 13.20 2.54
CA ILE A 37 3.04 14.65 2.70
C ILE A 37 3.72 15.18 3.97
N ASP A 38 3.92 14.33 4.99
CA ASP A 38 4.47 14.73 6.28
C ASP A 38 6.01 14.75 6.26
N PRO A 39 6.66 15.91 6.50
CA PRO A 39 8.12 16.01 6.46
C PRO A 39 8.83 15.17 7.52
N GLY A 40 8.22 14.96 8.69
CA GLY A 40 8.77 14.13 9.76
C GLY A 40 8.76 12.65 9.37
N ALA A 41 7.66 12.20 8.76
CA ALA A 41 7.52 10.86 8.20
C ALA A 41 8.55 10.62 7.09
N CYS A 42 8.64 11.53 6.10
CA CYS A 42 9.62 11.45 5.01
C CYS A 42 11.06 11.35 5.51
N LYS A 43 11.43 12.20 6.47
CA LYS A 43 12.78 12.17 7.09
C LYS A 43 13.06 10.85 7.78
N THR A 44 12.08 10.30 8.49
CA THR A 44 12.20 9.03 9.19
C THR A 44 12.32 7.87 8.20
N TYR A 45 11.50 7.88 7.15
CA TYR A 45 11.56 6.90 6.07
C TYR A 45 12.91 6.93 5.35
N ALA A 46 13.37 8.11 4.94
CA ALA A 46 14.66 8.29 4.28
C ALA A 46 15.81 7.74 5.12
N ARG A 47 15.82 8.01 6.43
CA ARG A 47 16.84 7.52 7.34
C ARG A 47 16.87 6.00 7.47
N ASN A 48 15.70 5.34 7.53
CA ASN A 48 15.61 3.92 7.86
C ASN A 48 15.53 3.01 6.63
N VAL A 49 14.95 3.49 5.52
CA VAL A 49 14.71 2.69 4.30
C VAL A 49 15.65 3.10 3.16
N HIS A 50 16.01 4.39 3.08
CA HIS A 50 16.89 4.94 2.04
C HIS A 50 18.11 5.69 2.62
N PRO A 51 18.91 5.12 3.52
CA PRO A 51 19.99 5.85 4.20
C PRO A 51 21.07 6.39 3.23
N GLY A 52 21.21 5.80 2.05
CA GLY A 52 22.16 6.22 1.02
C GLY A 52 21.55 7.01 -0.16
N ASN A 53 20.23 7.19 -0.18
CA ASN A 53 19.53 7.89 -1.27
C ASN A 53 18.25 8.57 -0.75
N PRO A 54 18.37 9.62 0.08
CA PRO A 54 17.20 10.30 0.64
C PRO A 54 16.30 10.96 -0.41
N GLU A 55 16.82 11.28 -1.61
CA GLU A 55 16.08 11.87 -2.73
C GLU A 55 15.01 10.92 -3.29
N ALA A 56 15.12 9.61 -3.03
CA ALA A 56 14.09 8.65 -3.41
C ALA A 56 12.79 8.81 -2.60
N VAL A 57 12.82 9.65 -1.54
CA VAL A 57 11.64 9.95 -0.71
C VAL A 57 11.12 11.33 -1.05
N VAL A 58 10.02 11.38 -1.80
CA VAL A 58 9.39 12.63 -2.25
C VAL A 58 8.41 13.12 -1.19
N CYS A 59 8.73 14.25 -0.57
CA CYS A 59 7.89 14.88 0.44
C CYS A 59 6.98 15.94 -0.20
N ALA A 60 5.81 15.52 -0.66
CA ALA A 60 4.84 16.39 -1.33
C ALA A 60 3.43 15.79 -1.25
N PRO A 61 2.36 16.60 -1.40
CA PRO A 61 1.02 16.06 -1.64
C PRO A 61 1.02 15.18 -2.89
N ILE A 62 0.35 14.02 -2.82
CA ILE A 62 0.31 13.08 -3.97
C ILE A 62 -0.32 13.71 -5.21
N GLN A 63 -1.18 14.71 -5.04
CA GLN A 63 -1.83 15.46 -6.10
C GLN A 63 -0.84 16.26 -6.96
N ASP A 64 0.30 16.63 -6.38
CA ASP A 64 1.34 17.46 -7.00
C ASP A 64 2.43 16.60 -7.69
N ILE A 65 2.29 15.26 -7.60
CA ILE A 65 3.27 14.32 -8.16
C ILE A 65 2.76 13.76 -9.49
N ASP A 66 3.63 13.84 -10.52
CA ASP A 66 3.40 13.06 -11.73
C ASP A 66 3.79 11.60 -11.46
N LEU A 67 2.77 10.73 -11.36
CA LEU A 67 2.99 9.32 -11.09
C LEU A 67 3.79 8.61 -12.21
N SER A 68 3.85 9.18 -13.42
CA SER A 68 4.64 8.60 -14.52
C SER A 68 6.16 8.73 -14.31
N ASP A 69 6.60 9.66 -13.44
CA ASP A 69 8.00 9.88 -13.10
C ASP A 69 8.55 8.88 -12.07
N ILE A 70 7.68 8.04 -11.48
CA ILE A 70 8.12 7.02 -10.53
C ILE A 70 9.02 6.00 -11.25
N PRO A 71 10.22 5.70 -10.73
CA PRO A 71 11.10 4.68 -11.31
C PRO A 71 10.42 3.32 -11.45
N THR A 72 10.86 2.49 -12.37
CA THR A 72 10.33 1.13 -12.56
C THR A 72 10.40 0.30 -11.27
N PHE A 73 9.32 -0.41 -10.95
CA PHE A 73 9.20 -1.28 -9.78
C PHE A 73 8.33 -2.51 -10.06
N ASP A 74 8.55 -3.58 -9.29
CA ASP A 74 7.76 -4.82 -9.37
C ASP A 74 6.63 -4.86 -8.35
N VAL A 75 6.75 -4.12 -7.25
CA VAL A 75 5.81 -4.11 -6.13
C VAL A 75 5.40 -2.69 -5.79
N LEU A 76 4.10 -2.43 -5.66
CA LEU A 76 3.54 -1.19 -5.14
C LEU A 76 2.98 -1.42 -3.75
N ALA A 77 3.36 -0.60 -2.76
CA ALA A 77 2.69 -0.56 -1.46
C ALA A 77 2.00 0.80 -1.25
N PHE A 78 0.84 0.81 -0.60
CA PHE A 78 0.18 2.07 -0.24
C PHE A 78 -0.81 1.90 0.91
N GLY A 79 -0.64 2.72 1.95
CA GLY A 79 -1.55 2.84 3.07
C GLY A 79 -2.39 4.11 2.93
N PHE A 80 -3.48 4.07 2.18
CA PHE A 80 -4.26 5.28 1.88
C PHE A 80 -5.09 5.75 3.09
N PRO A 81 -5.19 7.07 3.33
CA PRO A 81 -6.00 7.62 4.41
C PRO A 81 -7.49 7.25 4.30
N CYS A 82 -8.11 6.93 5.44
CA CYS A 82 -9.51 6.55 5.56
C CYS A 82 -10.43 7.73 5.92
N ASN A 83 -9.89 8.95 5.96
CA ASN A 83 -10.60 10.12 6.53
C ASN A 83 -11.91 10.46 5.78
N ASP A 84 -11.98 10.19 4.49
CA ASP A 84 -13.16 10.48 3.66
C ASP A 84 -14.28 9.43 3.83
N PHE A 85 -14.00 8.30 4.47
CA PHE A 85 -14.93 7.21 4.72
C PHE A 85 -15.31 7.07 6.21
N SER A 86 -14.76 7.90 7.12
CA SER A 86 -15.05 7.79 8.55
C SER A 86 -16.43 8.42 8.86
N ILE A 87 -17.14 7.81 9.83
CA ILE A 87 -18.44 8.30 10.35
C ILE A 87 -18.31 9.71 10.98
N VAL A 88 -17.09 10.12 11.33
CA VAL A 88 -16.76 11.39 11.99
C VAL A 88 -16.27 12.46 10.98
N GLY A 89 -15.79 12.07 9.81
CA GLY A 89 -15.52 12.98 8.69
C GLY A 89 -16.83 13.32 7.95
N GLU A 90 -16.97 14.55 7.47
CA GLU A 90 -18.10 14.93 6.63
C GLU A 90 -18.35 13.83 5.58
N GLN A 91 -19.58 13.30 5.52
CA GLN A 91 -19.98 12.19 4.62
C GLN A 91 -19.90 12.57 3.13
N LYS A 92 -18.81 13.20 2.70
CA LYS A 92 -18.59 13.64 1.31
C LYS A 92 -18.09 12.53 0.39
N GLY A 93 -17.84 11.33 0.95
CA GLY A 93 -17.51 10.14 0.15
C GLY A 93 -16.49 10.40 -0.96
N PHE A 94 -16.88 10.10 -2.21
CA PHE A 94 -16.03 10.28 -3.40
C PHE A 94 -15.84 11.75 -3.84
N ASP A 95 -16.64 12.70 -3.32
CA ASP A 95 -16.62 14.12 -3.68
C ASP A 95 -15.88 14.99 -2.64
N GLY A 96 -15.19 14.39 -1.67
CA GLY A 96 -14.41 15.09 -0.64
C GLY A 96 -13.23 15.87 -1.23
N LYS A 97 -12.73 16.90 -0.49
CA LYS A 97 -11.64 17.80 -0.88
C LYS A 97 -10.36 17.08 -1.37
N TYR A 98 -10.13 15.85 -0.93
CA TYR A 98 -8.94 15.06 -1.27
C TYR A 98 -9.23 13.97 -2.30
N GLY A 99 -10.47 13.89 -2.82
CA GLY A 99 -10.88 12.76 -3.65
C GLY A 99 -10.56 11.42 -2.97
N PRO A 100 -10.96 10.30 -3.50
CA PRO A 100 -10.57 9.04 -2.90
C PRO A 100 -9.07 8.82 -3.12
N LEU A 101 -8.23 9.10 -2.10
CA LEU A 101 -6.76 9.00 -2.20
C LEU A 101 -6.29 7.60 -2.65
N TYR A 102 -7.10 6.55 -2.43
CA TYR A 102 -6.82 5.22 -3.00
C TYR A 102 -6.76 5.22 -4.53
N SER A 103 -7.43 6.19 -5.19
CA SER A 103 -7.41 6.29 -6.66
C SER A 103 -6.02 6.58 -7.22
N TYR A 104 -5.13 7.20 -6.44
CA TYR A 104 -3.73 7.37 -6.82
C TYR A 104 -2.99 6.02 -6.83
N GLY A 105 -3.31 5.12 -5.90
CA GLY A 105 -2.85 3.73 -5.95
C GLY A 105 -3.32 3.03 -7.23
N VAL A 106 -4.62 3.13 -7.56
CA VAL A 106 -5.17 2.56 -8.81
C VAL A 106 -4.48 3.15 -10.04
N ARG A 107 -4.30 4.48 -10.12
CA ARG A 107 -3.59 5.13 -11.23
C ARG A 107 -2.12 4.66 -11.34
N ALA A 108 -1.42 4.48 -10.23
CA ALA A 108 -0.06 3.95 -10.24
C ALA A 108 -0.03 2.50 -10.73
N LEU A 109 -1.04 1.67 -10.38
CA LEU A 109 -1.20 0.32 -10.92
C LEU A 109 -1.42 0.34 -12.45
N ASP A 110 -2.25 1.25 -12.95
CA ASP A 110 -2.53 1.39 -14.39
C ASP A 110 -1.29 1.82 -15.18
N LEU A 111 -0.52 2.78 -14.65
CA LEU A 111 0.66 3.33 -15.32
C LEU A 111 1.84 2.35 -15.32
N HIS A 112 2.12 1.72 -14.19
CA HIS A 112 3.35 0.93 -14.00
C HIS A 112 3.14 -0.56 -14.12
N ASN A 113 1.89 -1.05 -14.00
CA ASN A 113 1.54 -2.47 -14.15
C ASN A 113 2.43 -3.41 -13.30
N PRO A 114 2.65 -3.15 -12.00
CA PRO A 114 3.51 -3.96 -11.16
C PRO A 114 3.01 -5.41 -11.04
N LYS A 115 3.90 -6.33 -10.70
CA LYS A 115 3.56 -7.74 -10.50
C LYS A 115 2.67 -7.95 -9.29
N ILE A 116 2.91 -7.17 -8.24
CA ILE A 116 2.25 -7.29 -6.93
C ILE A 116 1.92 -5.91 -6.41
N PHE A 117 0.81 -5.79 -5.69
CA PHE A 117 0.59 -4.64 -4.82
C PHE A 117 0.14 -5.06 -3.42
N ILE A 118 0.39 -4.19 -2.45
CA ILE A 118 -0.06 -4.30 -1.07
C ILE A 118 -0.77 -3.00 -0.71
N ALA A 119 -2.08 -3.06 -0.47
CA ALA A 119 -2.87 -1.92 0.01
C ALA A 119 -3.27 -2.16 1.47
N GLU A 120 -3.05 -1.17 2.33
CA GLU A 120 -3.36 -1.26 3.77
C GLU A 120 -4.38 -0.21 4.16
N ASN A 121 -5.27 -0.58 5.09
CA ASN A 121 -6.18 0.38 5.72
C ASN A 121 -6.63 -0.11 7.10
N VAL A 122 -7.32 0.75 7.84
CA VAL A 122 -7.90 0.41 9.16
C VAL A 122 -9.01 -0.63 9.01
N GLY A 123 -9.22 -1.49 10.03
CA GLY A 123 -10.25 -2.53 10.02
C GLY A 123 -11.67 -2.01 9.78
N GLY A 124 -11.97 -0.79 10.23
CA GLY A 124 -13.27 -0.16 10.05
C GLY A 124 -13.68 0.15 8.60
N LEU A 125 -12.75 0.10 7.64
CA LEU A 125 -13.04 0.34 6.22
C LEU A 125 -14.10 -0.65 5.67
N GLN A 126 -14.16 -1.88 6.17
CA GLN A 126 -15.13 -2.88 5.72
C GLN A 126 -16.58 -2.48 6.00
N SER A 127 -16.83 -1.75 7.09
CA SER A 127 -18.17 -1.30 7.48
C SER A 127 -18.47 0.15 7.08
N ALA A 128 -17.49 0.89 6.59
CA ALA A 128 -17.66 2.26 6.16
C ALA A 128 -18.71 2.36 5.05
N ASN A 129 -19.65 3.30 5.20
CA ASN A 129 -20.76 3.52 4.24
C ASN A 129 -21.50 2.20 3.88
N ASN A 130 -21.88 1.42 4.90
CA ASN A 130 -22.54 0.11 4.74
C ASN A 130 -21.77 -0.87 3.83
N GLY A 131 -20.43 -0.76 3.78
CA GLY A 131 -19.56 -1.60 2.97
C GLY A 131 -19.44 -1.22 1.50
N LEU A 132 -20.25 -0.28 1.01
CA LEU A 132 -20.26 0.09 -0.41
C LEU A 132 -18.94 0.70 -0.88
N ALA A 133 -18.30 1.51 -0.03
CA ALA A 133 -17.00 2.08 -0.33
C ALA A 133 -15.93 0.98 -0.48
N PHE A 134 -15.93 0.02 0.43
CA PHE A 134 -14.99 -1.09 0.38
C PHE A 134 -15.16 -1.96 -0.88
N ILE A 135 -16.41 -2.28 -1.23
CA ILE A 135 -16.72 -3.05 -2.45
C ILE A 135 -16.23 -2.30 -3.71
N LYS A 136 -16.43 -0.98 -3.76
CA LYS A 136 -15.93 -0.18 -4.89
C LYS A 136 -14.40 -0.20 -4.97
N ILE A 137 -13.69 0.00 -3.84
CA ILE A 137 -12.23 -0.05 -3.78
C ILE A 137 -11.72 -1.41 -4.30
N LEU A 138 -12.32 -2.52 -3.85
CA LEU A 138 -11.93 -3.85 -4.31
C LEU A 138 -12.14 -4.03 -5.82
N LYS A 139 -13.27 -3.55 -6.37
CA LYS A 139 -13.54 -3.61 -7.81
C LYS A 139 -12.52 -2.80 -8.62
N ASP A 140 -12.21 -1.59 -8.18
CA ASP A 140 -11.26 -0.72 -8.86
C ASP A 140 -9.84 -1.34 -8.84
N LEU A 141 -9.41 -1.88 -7.69
CA LEU A 141 -8.12 -2.55 -7.55
C LEU A 141 -8.04 -3.86 -8.37
N GLU A 142 -9.12 -4.63 -8.40
CA GLU A 142 -9.17 -5.88 -9.20
C GLU A 142 -9.10 -5.60 -10.69
N ALA A 143 -9.73 -4.51 -11.15
CA ALA A 143 -9.83 -4.13 -12.55
C ALA A 143 -8.60 -3.34 -13.07
N ALA A 144 -7.75 -2.80 -12.17
CA ALA A 144 -6.61 -1.97 -12.55
C ALA A 144 -5.68 -2.68 -13.54
N SER A 145 -5.20 -1.93 -14.55
CA SER A 145 -4.25 -2.40 -15.56
C SER A 145 -4.69 -3.72 -16.24
N LYS A 146 -3.88 -4.77 -16.11
CA LYS A 146 -4.17 -6.13 -16.67
C LYS A 146 -5.03 -6.99 -15.75
N GLY A 147 -5.50 -6.41 -14.67
CA GLY A 147 -6.26 -7.09 -13.63
C GLY A 147 -5.41 -7.82 -12.60
N TYR A 148 -5.93 -7.86 -11.37
CA TYR A 148 -5.27 -8.49 -10.22
C TYR A 148 -6.16 -9.54 -9.58
N THR A 149 -5.55 -10.62 -9.10
CA THR A 149 -6.18 -11.60 -8.20
C THR A 149 -5.99 -11.09 -6.78
N LEU A 150 -7.09 -10.74 -6.11
CA LEU A 150 -7.05 -10.17 -4.78
C LEU A 150 -7.10 -11.24 -3.69
N THR A 151 -6.32 -11.02 -2.63
CA THR A 151 -6.46 -11.68 -1.33
C THR A 151 -6.63 -10.59 -0.28
N VAL A 152 -7.75 -10.64 0.44
CA VAL A 152 -8.11 -9.66 1.46
C VAL A 152 -8.12 -10.34 2.81
N ASN A 153 -7.41 -9.79 3.80
CA ASN A 153 -7.40 -10.32 5.15
C ASN A 153 -7.36 -9.21 6.20
N LEU A 154 -8.05 -9.44 7.32
CA LEU A 154 -7.94 -8.60 8.51
C LEU A 154 -6.84 -9.19 9.40
N TYR A 155 -5.71 -8.49 9.47
CA TYR A 155 -4.61 -8.85 10.36
C TYR A 155 -4.82 -8.21 11.74
N LYS A 156 -4.70 -9.02 12.76
CA LYS A 156 -4.52 -8.61 14.14
C LYS A 156 -3.04 -8.82 14.46
N PHE A 157 -2.26 -7.75 14.46
CA PHE A 157 -0.81 -7.88 14.51
C PHE A 157 -0.29 -8.48 15.81
N GLU A 158 -1.07 -8.41 16.90
CA GLU A 158 -0.80 -9.14 18.14
C GLU A 158 -0.72 -10.65 17.94
N GLU A 159 -1.44 -11.22 16.97
CA GLU A 159 -1.41 -12.65 16.65
C GLU A 159 -0.15 -13.04 15.84
N TYR A 160 0.62 -12.04 15.39
CA TYR A 160 1.88 -12.20 14.62
C TYR A 160 3.11 -11.74 15.42
N GLY A 161 3.05 -11.70 16.75
CA GLY A 161 4.16 -11.39 17.64
C GLY A 161 4.43 -9.90 17.85
N VAL A 162 3.57 -9.00 17.36
CA VAL A 162 3.68 -7.56 17.62
C VAL A 162 3.03 -7.24 18.96
N PRO A 163 3.72 -6.64 19.95
CA PRO A 163 3.17 -6.33 21.27
C PRO A 163 2.26 -5.09 21.24
N GLN A 164 1.32 -5.04 20.31
CA GLN A 164 0.36 -3.97 20.13
C GLN A 164 -0.93 -4.51 19.53
N GLN A 165 -2.07 -4.18 20.10
CA GLN A 165 -3.37 -4.41 19.48
C GLN A 165 -3.54 -3.45 18.29
N ARG A 166 -3.29 -3.96 17.10
CA ARG A 166 -3.41 -3.19 15.85
C ARG A 166 -4.07 -4.04 14.77
N HIS A 167 -5.28 -3.69 14.42
CA HIS A 167 -6.05 -4.40 13.41
C HIS A 167 -6.03 -3.62 12.09
N ARG A 168 -5.62 -4.30 11.01
CA ARG A 168 -5.52 -3.70 9.67
C ARG A 168 -6.03 -4.66 8.61
N ILE A 169 -6.80 -4.11 7.68
CA ILE A 169 -7.08 -4.80 6.43
C ILE A 169 -5.86 -4.64 5.54
N VAL A 170 -5.38 -5.77 5.04
CA VAL A 170 -4.36 -5.82 4.00
C VAL A 170 -4.96 -6.50 2.78
N ILE A 171 -4.86 -5.83 1.64
CA ILE A 171 -5.28 -6.32 0.33
C ILE A 171 -4.01 -6.57 -0.46
N VAL A 172 -3.74 -7.83 -0.77
CA VAL A 172 -2.63 -8.21 -1.66
C VAL A 172 -3.21 -8.55 -3.02
N GLY A 173 -2.77 -7.82 -4.04
CA GLY A 173 -3.09 -8.11 -5.43
C GLY A 173 -1.89 -8.71 -6.15
N ILE A 174 -2.09 -9.85 -6.79
CA ILE A 174 -1.12 -10.46 -7.72
C ILE A 174 -1.67 -10.35 -9.12
N ARG A 175 -0.88 -9.83 -10.07
CA ARG A 175 -1.32 -9.63 -11.45
C ARG A 175 -1.76 -10.94 -12.09
N LYS A 176 -2.93 -10.93 -12.75
CA LYS A 176 -3.63 -12.14 -13.23
C LYS A 176 -2.82 -12.99 -14.19
N ASP A 177 -1.96 -12.37 -15.00
CA ASP A 177 -1.11 -13.09 -15.97
C ASP A 177 -0.05 -14.01 -15.31
N LEU A 178 0.23 -13.80 -14.03
CA LEU A 178 1.17 -14.63 -13.26
C LEU A 178 0.54 -15.96 -12.79
N GLY A 179 -0.79 -16.09 -12.82
CA GLY A 179 -1.51 -17.31 -12.43
C GLY A 179 -1.36 -17.68 -10.94
N LEU A 180 -0.95 -16.73 -10.10
CA LEU A 180 -0.66 -16.93 -8.68
C LEU A 180 -1.72 -16.27 -7.79
N LYS A 181 -1.82 -16.76 -6.55
CA LYS A 181 -2.64 -16.17 -5.50
C LYS A 181 -1.83 -16.10 -4.21
N PHE A 182 -1.94 -14.97 -3.50
CA PHE A 182 -1.27 -14.82 -2.20
C PHE A 182 -1.93 -15.72 -1.15
N LYS A 183 -1.11 -16.46 -0.40
CA LYS A 183 -1.55 -17.25 0.74
C LYS A 183 -1.28 -16.47 2.02
N VAL A 184 -2.34 -16.20 2.77
CA VAL A 184 -2.22 -15.52 4.07
C VAL A 184 -1.40 -16.40 5.02
N PRO A 185 -0.31 -15.88 5.63
CA PRO A 185 0.44 -16.62 6.64
C PRO A 185 -0.43 -16.93 7.86
N ALA A 186 -0.19 -18.08 8.48
CA ALA A 186 -0.85 -18.41 9.74
C ALA A 186 -0.33 -17.51 10.87
N PRO A 187 -1.16 -17.15 11.86
CA PRO A 187 -0.72 -16.58 13.12
C PRO A 187 0.33 -17.45 13.83
N LEU A 188 1.13 -16.85 14.73
CA LEU A 188 2.13 -17.55 15.55
C LEU A 188 1.50 -18.39 16.65
#